data_32996c0334cd9dc2d310c4d2215cf7c1
#
_entry.id   32996c0334cd9dc2d310c4d2215cf7c1
#
_cell.length_a   1.000
_cell.length_b   1.000
_cell.length_c   1.000
_cell.angle_alpha   90.00
_cell.angle_beta   90.00
_cell.angle_gamma   90.00
#
_symmetry.space_group_name_H-M   'P 1'
#
loop_
_entity.id
_entity.type
_entity.pdbx_description
1 polymer ?
#
loop_
_entity_poly.entity_id
_entity_poly.type
_entity_poly.pdbx_seq_one_letter_code
_entity_poly.pdbx_strand_id
1 'polypeptide(L)'
;MCIQQSRLDDIQQDICTEGEKLFFMSRRKGRYERRQTKREANKIKRCQEVGGLNDVFTYHDMFLSGRKCCNGVRWKNSAQRFELHLFSGTAARRREILEHKWKPSKYVHFTISERGKTRPIDAPCIQDRQMQKVFTQKVLLPLYLPGMIWNNGASLPGKGFEFSKRELRKDLRWHFRKYGLEGYVILIDFKQFFPSVSHEMIFRRHDELIRNKDLHDIANAIVNTVPGGEGLPLGVEPSQAEMIAFPSALDNYIKCQLSIKCFGHYMDDYYILVPPDKDPKEIMRLVIAKAESLRLTVSLSKSRIVPLTKPFKYCKAKYHLTETGYEDLWTSINGIFAYFESYNDHGRVLRLRRLFYAVFGFSPEHIENFRERGIKGEVHCS
;
A
#
# COMPACT_ATOMS: atom_id res chain seq x y z
N MET A 1 -26.59 60.11 25.83
CA MET A 1 -25.15 60.01 25.40
C MET A 1 -24.51 58.62 25.66
N CYS A 2 -24.86 57.88 26.71
CA CYS A 2 -24.26 56.53 26.96
C CYS A 2 -24.66 55.42 25.98
N ILE A 3 -25.85 55.49 25.35
CA ILE A 3 -26.32 54.38 24.46
C ILE A 3 -25.70 54.45 23.05
N GLN A 4 -25.18 55.60 22.62
CA GLN A 4 -24.48 55.73 21.33
C GLN A 4 -23.01 55.26 21.40
N GLN A 5 -22.37 55.39 22.56
CA GLN A 5 -20.99 54.96 22.75
C GLN A 5 -20.85 53.43 22.76
N SER A 6 -21.78 52.72 23.43
CA SER A 6 -21.75 51.23 23.45
C SER A 6 -21.98 50.59 22.06
N ARG A 7 -22.84 51.20 21.21
CA ARG A 7 -23.06 50.76 19.84
C ARG A 7 -21.84 50.98 18.91
N LEU A 8 -21.06 52.02 19.16
CA LEU A 8 -19.84 52.32 18.40
C LEU A 8 -18.72 51.36 18.82
N ASP A 9 -18.65 50.99 20.10
CA ASP A 9 -17.66 50.02 20.61
C ASP A 9 -17.95 48.59 20.11
N ASP A 10 -19.24 48.19 20.05
CA ASP A 10 -19.64 46.89 19.47
C ASP A 10 -19.35 46.81 17.97
N ILE A 11 -19.61 47.87 17.19
CA ILE A 11 -19.29 47.94 15.76
C ILE A 11 -17.79 47.94 15.52
N GLN A 12 -17.02 48.61 16.39
CA GLN A 12 -15.55 48.63 16.30
C GLN A 12 -14.93 47.30 16.68
N GLN A 13 -15.52 46.55 17.60
CA GLN A 13 -15.12 45.21 17.98
C GLN A 13 -15.43 44.16 16.87
N ASP A 14 -16.60 44.28 16.21
CA ASP A 14 -16.97 43.45 15.07
C ASP A 14 -16.08 43.69 13.84
N ILE A 15 -15.73 44.92 13.54
CA ILE A 15 -14.80 45.27 12.44
C ILE A 15 -13.39 44.75 12.72
N CYS A 16 -12.93 44.78 13.98
CA CYS A 16 -11.63 44.23 14.37
C CYS A 16 -11.60 42.71 14.22
N THR A 17 -12.65 42.00 14.60
CA THR A 17 -12.74 40.52 14.44
C THR A 17 -12.89 40.08 13.00
N GLU A 18 -13.60 40.84 12.14
CA GLU A 18 -13.64 40.54 10.70
C GLU A 18 -12.31 40.81 9.98
N GLY A 19 -11.64 41.91 10.32
CA GLY A 19 -10.30 42.22 9.79
C GLY A 19 -9.27 41.17 10.18
N GLU A 20 -9.28 40.67 11.42
CA GLU A 20 -8.44 39.56 11.86
C GLU A 20 -8.78 38.25 11.12
N LYS A 21 -10.04 37.92 10.95
CA LYS A 21 -10.47 36.75 10.18
C LYS A 21 -9.98 36.83 8.72
N LEU A 22 -10.16 37.97 8.06
CA LEU A 22 -9.68 38.20 6.68
C LEU A 22 -8.17 38.14 6.59
N PHE A 23 -7.44 38.70 7.56
CA PHE A 23 -5.97 38.61 7.61
C PHE A 23 -5.47 37.17 7.83
N PHE A 24 -6.10 36.39 8.71
CA PHE A 24 -5.79 34.97 8.91
C PHE A 24 -6.15 34.13 7.68
N MET A 25 -7.23 34.43 6.98
CA MET A 25 -7.62 33.76 5.72
C MET A 25 -6.62 34.08 4.61
N SER A 26 -6.18 35.32 4.48
CA SER A 26 -5.16 35.74 3.49
C SER A 26 -3.80 35.07 3.78
N ARG A 27 -3.36 35.01 5.06
CA ARG A 27 -2.16 34.26 5.46
C ARG A 27 -2.26 32.76 5.20
N ARG A 28 -3.43 32.15 5.41
CA ARG A 28 -3.68 30.71 5.10
C ARG A 28 -3.64 30.47 3.61
N LYS A 29 -4.24 31.33 2.79
CA LYS A 29 -4.20 31.25 1.33
C LYS A 29 -2.77 31.33 0.80
N GLY A 30 -2.00 32.33 1.20
CA GLY A 30 -0.60 32.46 0.79
C GLY A 30 0.32 31.33 1.30
N ARG A 31 0.00 30.69 2.43
CA ARG A 31 0.70 29.49 2.90
C ARG A 31 0.37 28.27 2.05
N TYR A 32 -0.89 28.12 1.66
CA TYR A 32 -1.35 27.04 0.79
C TYR A 32 -0.69 27.15 -0.60
N GLU A 33 -0.72 28.31 -1.21
CA GLU A 33 -0.11 28.58 -2.52
C GLU A 33 1.38 28.31 -2.52
N ARG A 34 2.12 28.78 -1.51
CA ARG A 34 3.56 28.47 -1.35
C ARG A 34 3.83 26.98 -1.22
N ARG A 35 2.98 26.24 -0.51
CA ARG A 35 3.09 24.77 -0.40
C ARG A 35 2.82 24.08 -1.73
N GLN A 36 1.84 24.55 -2.51
CA GLN A 36 1.57 24.02 -3.84
C GLN A 36 2.74 24.26 -4.79
N THR A 37 3.24 25.48 -4.87
CA THR A 37 4.41 25.82 -5.69
C THR A 37 5.63 24.96 -5.33
N LYS A 38 5.89 24.79 -4.03
CA LYS A 38 6.99 23.93 -3.57
C LYS A 38 6.78 22.46 -3.96
N ARG A 39 5.54 21.95 -3.87
CA ARG A 39 5.22 20.58 -4.29
C ARG A 39 5.44 20.38 -5.78
N GLU A 40 5.00 21.35 -6.60
CA GLU A 40 5.18 21.30 -8.05
C GLU A 40 6.67 21.38 -8.44
N ALA A 41 7.42 22.30 -7.84
CA ALA A 41 8.87 22.38 -8.03
C ALA A 41 9.58 21.07 -7.66
N ASN A 42 9.17 20.44 -6.56
CA ASN A 42 9.70 19.13 -6.16
C ASN A 42 9.32 18.00 -7.14
N LYS A 43 8.13 18.06 -7.76
CA LYS A 43 7.76 17.09 -8.81
C LYS A 43 8.66 17.25 -10.03
N ILE A 44 8.82 18.49 -10.50
CA ILE A 44 9.70 18.82 -11.65
C ILE A 44 11.13 18.31 -11.39
N LYS A 45 11.67 18.64 -10.21
CA LYS A 45 13.01 18.20 -9.81
C LYS A 45 13.16 16.68 -9.88
N ARG A 46 12.20 15.92 -9.33
CA ARG A 46 12.24 14.45 -9.39
C ARG A 46 12.17 13.91 -10.82
N CYS A 47 11.35 14.52 -11.69
CA CYS A 47 11.32 14.14 -13.10
C CYS A 47 12.68 14.38 -13.79
N GLN A 48 13.37 15.48 -13.44
CA GLN A 48 14.72 15.76 -13.93
C GLN A 48 15.75 14.76 -13.40
N GLU A 49 15.64 14.38 -12.11
CA GLU A 49 16.52 13.37 -11.49
C GLU A 49 16.33 11.97 -12.09
N VAL A 50 15.12 11.62 -12.54
CA VAL A 50 14.86 10.35 -13.26
C VAL A 50 15.57 10.35 -14.63
N GLY A 51 15.63 11.51 -15.31
CA GLY A 51 16.28 11.65 -16.60
C GLY A 51 15.51 11.07 -17.77
N GLY A 52 16.23 10.60 -18.79
CA GLY A 52 15.69 10.00 -20.00
C GLY A 52 15.96 8.48 -20.10
N LEU A 53 15.67 7.93 -21.30
CA LEU A 53 15.87 6.49 -21.56
C LEU A 53 17.29 6.00 -21.26
N ASN A 54 18.32 6.80 -21.60
CA ASN A 54 19.71 6.44 -21.36
C ASN A 54 20.07 6.37 -19.87
N ASP A 55 19.49 7.25 -19.06
CA ASP A 55 19.73 7.35 -17.61
C ASP A 55 19.01 6.23 -16.86
N VAL A 56 17.82 5.87 -17.32
CA VAL A 56 16.98 4.81 -16.73
C VAL A 56 17.50 3.43 -17.11
N PHE A 57 17.70 3.18 -18.41
CA PHE A 57 18.04 1.85 -18.92
C PHE A 57 19.55 1.72 -19.15
N THR A 58 20.36 1.92 -18.09
CA THR A 58 21.80 1.66 -18.17
C THR A 58 22.08 0.17 -18.34
N TYR A 59 23.23 -0.18 -18.96
CA TYR A 59 23.66 -1.60 -19.04
C TYR A 59 23.75 -2.25 -17.66
N HIS A 60 24.30 -1.52 -16.69
CA HIS A 60 24.47 -2.00 -15.32
C HIS A 60 23.14 -2.35 -14.65
N ASP A 61 22.19 -1.42 -14.67
CA ASP A 61 20.88 -1.62 -14.01
C ASP A 61 20.09 -2.74 -14.70
N MET A 62 20.10 -2.77 -16.04
CA MET A 62 19.45 -3.83 -16.80
C MET A 62 20.09 -5.21 -16.51
N PHE A 63 21.42 -5.29 -16.52
CA PHE A 63 22.13 -6.53 -16.23
C PHE A 63 21.80 -7.06 -14.82
N LEU A 64 21.90 -6.19 -13.80
CA LEU A 64 21.54 -6.57 -12.43
C LEU A 64 20.08 -6.98 -12.29
N SER A 65 19.19 -6.27 -12.98
CA SER A 65 17.77 -6.62 -13.02
C SER A 65 17.55 -8.00 -13.65
N GLY A 66 18.22 -8.30 -14.77
CA GLY A 66 18.15 -9.59 -15.43
C GLY A 66 18.57 -10.73 -14.51
N ARG A 67 19.68 -10.57 -13.78
CA ARG A 67 20.10 -11.55 -12.76
C ARG A 67 19.04 -11.74 -11.67
N LYS A 68 18.44 -10.66 -11.18
CA LYS A 68 17.35 -10.72 -10.18
C LYS A 68 16.12 -11.45 -10.72
N CYS A 69 15.80 -11.32 -12.02
CA CYS A 69 14.69 -12.04 -12.65
C CYS A 69 14.88 -13.55 -12.68
N CYS A 70 16.12 -14.05 -12.62
CA CYS A 70 16.43 -15.47 -12.56
C CYS A 70 16.32 -16.07 -11.16
N ASN A 71 16.25 -15.24 -10.10
CA ASN A 71 16.18 -15.73 -8.71
C ASN A 71 14.92 -16.57 -8.48
N GLY A 72 15.12 -17.75 -7.87
CA GLY A 72 14.04 -18.70 -7.58
C GLY A 72 13.50 -19.48 -8.78
N VAL A 73 13.98 -19.19 -10.00
CA VAL A 73 13.50 -19.86 -11.23
C VAL A 73 14.63 -20.41 -12.12
N ARG A 74 15.90 -20.44 -11.62
CA ARG A 74 17.07 -20.94 -12.38
C ARG A 74 16.97 -22.41 -12.80
N TRP A 75 16.08 -23.18 -12.21
CA TRP A 75 15.77 -24.56 -12.60
C TRP A 75 14.96 -24.65 -13.91
N LYS A 76 14.36 -23.53 -14.37
CA LYS A 76 13.57 -23.49 -15.61
C LYS A 76 14.47 -23.27 -16.83
N ASN A 77 14.29 -24.05 -17.89
CA ASN A 77 15.04 -23.91 -19.14
C ASN A 77 15.00 -22.50 -19.74
N SER A 78 13.86 -21.81 -19.60
CA SER A 78 13.70 -20.42 -20.08
C SER A 78 14.61 -19.44 -19.32
N ALA A 79 14.76 -19.62 -18.01
CA ALA A 79 15.65 -18.79 -17.19
C ALA A 79 17.12 -19.10 -17.48
N GLN A 80 17.48 -20.37 -17.68
CA GLN A 80 18.85 -20.80 -18.03
C GLN A 80 19.26 -20.23 -19.39
N ARG A 81 18.41 -20.33 -20.43
CA ARG A 81 18.68 -19.72 -21.74
C ARG A 81 18.83 -18.22 -21.64
N PHE A 82 17.97 -17.55 -20.86
CA PHE A 82 18.08 -16.13 -20.63
C PHE A 82 19.41 -15.76 -19.94
N GLU A 83 19.81 -16.49 -18.90
CA GLU A 83 21.05 -16.26 -18.14
C GLU A 83 22.30 -16.48 -19.02
N LEU A 84 22.27 -17.51 -19.90
CA LEU A 84 23.34 -17.78 -20.86
C LEU A 84 23.57 -16.61 -21.84
N HIS A 85 22.49 -15.99 -22.30
CA HIS A 85 22.52 -14.87 -23.24
C HIS A 85 22.31 -13.49 -22.56
N LEU A 86 22.52 -13.40 -21.25
CA LEU A 86 22.17 -12.21 -20.48
C LEU A 86 22.86 -10.94 -20.99
N PHE A 87 24.14 -11.02 -21.36
CA PHE A 87 24.89 -9.87 -21.87
C PHE A 87 24.39 -9.39 -23.22
N SER A 88 24.36 -10.28 -24.20
CA SER A 88 23.91 -9.96 -25.57
C SER A 88 22.42 -9.59 -25.61
N GLY A 89 21.59 -10.31 -24.85
CA GLY A 89 20.17 -10.03 -24.72
C GLY A 89 19.89 -8.69 -24.06
N THR A 90 20.66 -8.31 -23.04
CA THR A 90 20.56 -6.98 -22.42
C THR A 90 20.93 -5.87 -23.40
N ALA A 91 22.00 -6.05 -24.18
CA ALA A 91 22.43 -5.10 -25.19
C ALA A 91 21.35 -4.91 -26.29
N ALA A 92 20.81 -6.00 -26.78
CA ALA A 92 19.74 -5.98 -27.80
C ALA A 92 18.48 -5.29 -27.27
N ARG A 93 17.99 -5.66 -26.06
CA ARG A 93 16.81 -5.06 -25.45
C ARG A 93 17.00 -3.57 -25.18
N ARG A 94 18.17 -3.18 -24.67
CA ARG A 94 18.49 -1.77 -24.46
C ARG A 94 18.44 -0.96 -25.76
N ARG A 95 19.00 -1.52 -26.86
CA ARG A 95 18.96 -0.89 -28.18
C ARG A 95 17.52 -0.70 -28.65
N GLU A 96 16.68 -1.72 -28.56
CA GLU A 96 15.24 -1.64 -28.90
C GLU A 96 14.52 -0.51 -28.14
N ILE A 97 14.82 -0.36 -26.84
CA ILE A 97 14.23 0.71 -26.02
C ILE A 97 14.70 2.08 -26.49
N LEU A 98 16.01 2.25 -26.69
CA LEU A 98 16.59 3.55 -27.12
C LEU A 98 16.20 3.95 -28.54
N GLU A 99 15.93 2.98 -29.39
CA GLU A 99 15.45 3.20 -30.76
C GLU A 99 13.90 3.27 -30.84
N HIS A 100 13.20 3.33 -29.71
CA HIS A 100 11.72 3.36 -29.61
C HIS A 100 11.02 2.19 -30.32
N LYS A 101 11.71 1.06 -30.47
CA LYS A 101 11.20 -0.16 -31.11
C LYS A 101 10.60 -1.15 -30.13
N TRP A 102 10.87 -0.97 -28.84
CA TRP A 102 10.34 -1.88 -27.82
C TRP A 102 8.82 -1.80 -27.72
N LYS A 103 8.20 -2.97 -27.67
CA LYS A 103 6.76 -3.15 -27.38
C LYS A 103 6.61 -4.29 -26.37
N PRO A 104 5.62 -4.23 -25.47
CA PRO A 104 5.35 -5.34 -24.57
C PRO A 104 5.08 -6.63 -25.35
N SER A 105 5.73 -7.72 -24.96
CA SER A 105 5.47 -9.04 -25.54
C SER A 105 4.12 -9.57 -25.05
N LYS A 106 3.56 -10.55 -25.76
CA LYS A 106 2.37 -11.26 -25.28
C LYS A 106 2.65 -11.93 -23.94
N TYR A 107 1.73 -11.77 -23.00
CA TYR A 107 1.82 -12.39 -21.68
C TYR A 107 1.41 -13.85 -21.73
N VAL A 108 2.02 -14.66 -20.87
CA VAL A 108 1.60 -16.03 -20.61
C VAL A 108 0.53 -15.99 -19.54
N HIS A 109 -0.66 -16.46 -19.89
CA HIS A 109 -1.80 -16.50 -18.98
C HIS A 109 -1.87 -17.86 -18.29
N PHE A 110 -1.96 -17.87 -16.97
CA PHE A 110 -2.19 -19.07 -16.18
C PHE A 110 -2.91 -18.71 -14.87
N THR A 111 -3.44 -19.72 -14.21
CA THR A 111 -4.14 -19.52 -12.95
C THR A 111 -3.33 -20.09 -11.78
N ILE A 112 -3.29 -19.37 -10.68
CA ILE A 112 -2.75 -19.85 -9.42
C ILE A 112 -3.90 -20.04 -8.44
N SER A 113 -3.97 -21.24 -7.83
CA SER A 113 -4.89 -21.49 -6.72
C SER A 113 -4.12 -21.36 -5.40
N GLU A 114 -4.50 -20.40 -4.60
CA GLU A 114 -3.92 -20.17 -3.28
C GLU A 114 -5.04 -20.10 -2.23
N ARG A 115 -5.04 -21.04 -1.28
CA ARG A 115 -6.00 -21.10 -0.16
C ARG A 115 -7.46 -21.07 -0.63
N GLY A 116 -7.77 -21.84 -1.66
CA GLY A 116 -9.13 -21.96 -2.22
C GLY A 116 -9.58 -20.75 -3.07
N LYS A 117 -8.68 -19.81 -3.35
CA LYS A 117 -8.94 -18.72 -4.29
C LYS A 117 -8.10 -18.91 -5.55
N THR A 118 -8.76 -18.95 -6.69
CA THR A 118 -8.12 -18.99 -8.00
C THR A 118 -7.91 -17.55 -8.51
N ARG A 119 -6.69 -17.25 -8.95
CA ARG A 119 -6.33 -15.94 -9.48
C ARG A 119 -5.72 -16.10 -10.87
N PRO A 120 -6.21 -15.40 -11.90
CA PRO A 120 -5.52 -15.31 -13.17
C PRO A 120 -4.24 -14.52 -13.00
N ILE A 121 -3.16 -14.98 -13.61
CA ILE A 121 -1.85 -14.34 -13.60
C ILE A 121 -1.41 -14.10 -15.04
N ASP A 122 -0.93 -12.90 -15.29
CA ASP A 122 -0.36 -12.47 -16.56
C ASP A 122 1.16 -12.34 -16.38
N ALA A 123 1.90 -13.33 -16.88
CA ALA A 123 3.35 -13.33 -16.75
C ALA A 123 4.00 -12.79 -18.02
N PRO A 124 4.73 -11.67 -17.96
CA PRO A 124 5.58 -11.22 -19.06
C PRO A 124 6.76 -12.19 -19.24
N CYS A 125 7.29 -12.24 -20.45
CA CYS A 125 8.53 -12.96 -20.70
C CYS A 125 9.67 -12.41 -19.83
N ILE A 126 10.73 -13.20 -19.61
CA ILE A 126 11.80 -12.81 -18.69
C ILE A 126 12.55 -11.54 -19.16
N GLN A 127 12.63 -11.33 -20.46
CA GLN A 127 13.23 -10.13 -21.07
C GLN A 127 12.42 -8.86 -20.74
N ASP A 128 11.10 -8.92 -20.83
CA ASP A 128 10.23 -7.82 -20.46
C ASP A 128 10.23 -7.59 -18.94
N ARG A 129 10.26 -8.67 -18.14
CA ARG A 129 10.41 -8.55 -16.68
C ARG A 129 11.69 -7.82 -16.30
N GLN A 130 12.80 -8.05 -17.02
CA GLN A 130 14.06 -7.34 -16.82
C GLN A 130 13.87 -5.83 -16.98
N MET A 131 13.29 -5.40 -18.09
CA MET A 131 13.05 -3.99 -18.39
C MET A 131 12.02 -3.38 -17.43
N GLN A 132 10.88 -4.05 -17.23
CA GLN A 132 9.82 -3.59 -16.34
C GLN A 132 10.31 -3.40 -14.90
N LYS A 133 11.22 -4.25 -14.43
CA LYS A 133 11.83 -4.11 -13.11
C LYS A 133 12.70 -2.84 -13.00
N VAL A 134 13.52 -2.56 -14.01
CA VAL A 134 14.29 -1.31 -14.07
C VAL A 134 13.36 -0.11 -14.11
N PHE A 135 12.36 -0.14 -14.99
CA PHE A 135 11.37 0.93 -15.13
C PHE A 135 10.63 1.21 -13.81
N THR A 136 10.16 0.16 -13.14
CA THR A 136 9.51 0.29 -11.83
C THR A 136 10.43 0.95 -10.80
N GLN A 137 11.67 0.49 -10.70
CA GLN A 137 12.59 0.95 -9.66
C GLN A 137 13.17 2.33 -9.92
N LYS A 138 13.41 2.70 -11.18
CA LYS A 138 14.05 3.97 -11.58
C LYS A 138 13.06 5.06 -11.95
N VAL A 139 11.83 4.71 -12.35
CA VAL A 139 10.83 5.68 -12.80
C VAL A 139 9.62 5.70 -11.87
N LEU A 140 8.85 4.61 -11.80
CA LEU A 140 7.56 4.62 -11.12
C LEU A 140 7.71 4.88 -9.62
N LEU A 141 8.55 4.11 -8.92
CA LEU A 141 8.69 4.25 -7.48
C LEU A 141 9.24 5.63 -7.06
N PRO A 142 10.31 6.19 -7.65
CA PRO A 142 10.78 7.53 -7.31
C PRO A 142 9.74 8.63 -7.50
N LEU A 143 8.89 8.51 -8.53
CA LEU A 143 7.83 9.48 -8.80
C LEU A 143 6.61 9.31 -7.89
N TYR A 144 6.28 8.08 -7.48
CA TYR A 144 5.08 7.76 -6.71
C TYR A 144 5.25 7.83 -5.19
N LEU A 145 6.40 7.38 -4.68
CA LEU A 145 6.67 7.30 -3.24
C LEU A 145 6.36 8.59 -2.45
N PRO A 146 6.72 9.80 -2.95
CA PRO A 146 6.45 11.03 -2.22
C PRO A 146 4.96 11.37 -2.03
N GLY A 147 4.09 10.78 -2.85
CA GLY A 147 2.63 10.92 -2.75
C GLY A 147 1.95 9.91 -1.82
N MET A 148 2.65 8.85 -1.44
CA MET A 148 2.12 7.77 -0.62
C MET A 148 2.20 8.08 0.87
N ILE A 149 1.29 7.52 1.65
CA ILE A 149 1.39 7.53 3.12
C ILE A 149 2.48 6.55 3.60
N TRP A 150 3.02 6.82 4.80
CA TRP A 150 3.99 5.92 5.42
C TRP A 150 3.43 4.51 5.65
N ASN A 151 2.18 4.42 6.14
CA ASN A 151 1.50 3.17 6.48
C ASN A 151 0.94 2.40 5.27
N ASN A 152 1.41 2.68 4.05
CA ASN A 152 1.22 1.83 2.89
C ASN A 152 2.27 0.72 2.93
N GLY A 153 1.86 -0.51 3.22
CA GLY A 153 2.75 -1.62 3.57
C GLY A 153 3.04 -2.62 2.47
N ALA A 154 2.42 -2.50 1.31
CA ALA A 154 2.52 -3.52 0.27
C ALA A 154 3.66 -3.25 -0.72
N SER A 155 4.32 -4.32 -1.16
CA SER A 155 5.22 -4.37 -2.34
C SER A 155 6.29 -3.27 -2.43
N LEU A 156 6.66 -2.66 -1.32
CA LEU A 156 7.73 -1.66 -1.23
C LEU A 156 8.96 -2.24 -0.53
N PRO A 157 10.19 -1.82 -0.90
CA PRO A 157 11.41 -2.25 -0.20
C PRO A 157 11.34 -1.99 1.31
N GLY A 158 11.70 -2.98 2.11
CA GLY A 158 11.64 -2.89 3.58
C GLY A 158 10.24 -2.90 4.19
N LYS A 159 9.19 -3.07 3.38
CA LYS A 159 7.81 -3.19 3.83
C LYS A 159 7.24 -4.59 3.52
N GLY A 160 6.07 -4.88 4.03
CA GLY A 160 5.41 -6.18 3.91
C GLY A 160 4.38 -6.38 5.02
N PHE A 161 3.90 -7.60 5.19
CA PHE A 161 2.92 -7.92 6.23
C PHE A 161 3.38 -7.55 7.64
N GLU A 162 4.64 -7.84 7.98
CA GLU A 162 5.19 -7.53 9.31
C GLU A 162 5.33 -6.02 9.54
N PHE A 163 5.70 -5.26 8.50
CA PHE A 163 5.66 -3.80 8.56
C PHE A 163 4.24 -3.31 8.87
N SER A 164 3.23 -3.76 8.09
CA SER A 164 1.84 -3.34 8.27
C SER A 164 1.28 -3.68 9.64
N LYS A 165 1.57 -4.87 10.16
CA LYS A 165 1.22 -5.27 11.52
C LYS A 165 1.88 -4.39 12.57
N ARG A 166 3.17 -4.08 12.40
CA ARG A 166 3.92 -3.21 13.33
C ARG A 166 3.34 -1.80 13.36
N GLU A 167 3.00 -1.24 12.19
CA GLU A 167 2.42 0.10 12.13
C GLU A 167 0.99 0.13 12.73
N LEU A 168 0.15 -0.88 12.48
CA LEU A 168 -1.15 -0.99 13.17
C LEU A 168 -0.98 -1.07 14.69
N ARG A 169 -0.01 -1.85 15.21
CA ARG A 169 0.26 -1.90 16.65
C ARG A 169 0.67 -0.55 17.22
N LYS A 170 1.46 0.23 16.47
CA LYS A 170 1.81 1.61 16.88
C LYS A 170 0.58 2.51 16.93
N ASP A 171 -0.29 2.40 15.93
CA ASP A 171 -1.51 3.18 15.85
C ASP A 171 -2.49 2.81 16.98
N LEU A 172 -2.64 1.51 17.30
CA LEU A 172 -3.45 1.04 18.42
C LEU A 172 -2.91 1.55 19.77
N ARG A 173 -1.58 1.50 19.97
CA ARG A 173 -0.95 2.06 21.20
C ARG A 173 -1.18 3.57 21.31
N TRP A 174 -1.05 4.30 20.21
CA TRP A 174 -1.29 5.73 20.20
C TRP A 174 -2.76 6.04 20.50
N HIS A 175 -3.68 5.31 19.87
CA HIS A 175 -5.11 5.44 20.11
C HIS A 175 -5.46 5.17 21.58
N PHE A 176 -4.99 4.04 22.12
CA PHE A 176 -5.22 3.65 23.50
C PHE A 176 -4.71 4.68 24.52
N ARG A 177 -3.51 5.22 24.32
CA ARG A 177 -2.96 6.26 25.19
C ARG A 177 -3.79 7.54 25.20
N LYS A 178 -4.48 7.83 24.10
CA LYS A 178 -5.25 9.06 23.94
C LYS A 178 -6.71 8.93 24.32
N TYR A 179 -7.32 7.79 24.01
CA TYR A 179 -8.77 7.59 24.08
C TYR A 179 -9.16 6.34 24.90
N GLY A 180 -8.22 5.60 25.45
CA GLY A 180 -8.49 4.36 26.17
C GLY A 180 -9.09 3.29 25.24
N LEU A 181 -10.16 2.66 25.71
CA LEU A 181 -10.88 1.60 24.99
C LEU A 181 -11.90 2.15 23.99
N GLU A 182 -12.20 3.44 24.02
CA GLU A 182 -13.23 4.04 23.20
C GLU A 182 -12.79 4.19 21.74
N GLY A 183 -13.74 4.04 20.81
CA GLY A 183 -13.54 4.20 19.38
C GLY A 183 -13.80 2.95 18.57
N TYR A 184 -13.58 3.07 17.28
CA TYR A 184 -13.91 2.05 16.31
C TYR A 184 -12.77 1.85 15.31
N VAL A 185 -12.70 0.65 14.73
CA VAL A 185 -11.94 0.42 13.50
C VAL A 185 -12.91 0.24 12.34
N ILE A 186 -12.65 0.96 11.26
CA ILE A 186 -13.28 0.72 9.96
C ILE A 186 -12.30 -0.14 9.15
N LEU A 187 -12.78 -1.28 8.68
CA LEU A 187 -12.06 -2.16 7.76
C LEU A 187 -12.70 -2.04 6.39
N ILE A 188 -11.90 -1.76 5.36
CA ILE A 188 -12.35 -1.62 3.97
C ILE A 188 -11.61 -2.61 3.10
N ASP A 189 -12.36 -3.31 2.24
CA ASP A 189 -11.87 -4.21 1.18
C ASP A 189 -12.45 -3.72 -0.15
N PHE A 190 -11.65 -3.70 -1.21
CA PHE A 190 -12.12 -3.31 -2.54
C PHE A 190 -12.49 -4.53 -3.38
N LYS A 191 -13.52 -4.39 -4.22
CA LYS A 191 -13.88 -5.41 -5.19
C LYS A 191 -12.92 -5.37 -6.36
N GLN A 192 -12.37 -6.54 -6.73
CA GLN A 192 -11.57 -6.68 -7.94
C GLN A 192 -10.52 -5.58 -8.13
N PHE A 193 -9.73 -5.28 -7.08
CA PHE A 193 -8.86 -4.11 -6.99
C PHE A 193 -7.96 -3.90 -8.22
N PHE A 194 -7.30 -4.96 -8.74
CA PHE A 194 -6.52 -4.89 -9.98
C PHE A 194 -7.39 -4.91 -11.25
N PRO A 195 -8.40 -5.79 -11.39
CA PRO A 195 -9.19 -5.87 -12.62
C PRO A 195 -10.10 -4.68 -12.88
N SER A 196 -10.48 -3.91 -11.85
CA SER A 196 -11.45 -2.81 -11.98
C SER A 196 -10.83 -1.42 -12.09
N VAL A 197 -9.49 -1.30 -12.05
CA VAL A 197 -8.87 0.02 -12.12
C VAL A 197 -9.03 0.62 -13.51
N SER A 198 -9.49 1.87 -13.60
CA SER A 198 -9.66 2.57 -14.87
C SER A 198 -8.31 3.01 -15.46
N HIS A 199 -8.05 2.65 -16.71
CA HIS A 199 -6.87 3.12 -17.46
C HIS A 199 -6.84 4.64 -17.56
N GLU A 200 -7.99 5.29 -17.77
CA GLU A 200 -8.08 6.75 -17.82
C GLU A 200 -7.51 7.39 -16.55
N MET A 201 -7.82 6.84 -15.38
CA MET A 201 -7.32 7.35 -14.10
C MET A 201 -5.81 7.12 -13.94
N ILE A 202 -5.29 6.00 -14.46
CA ILE A 202 -3.85 5.72 -14.48
C ILE A 202 -3.15 6.68 -15.44
N PHE A 203 -3.67 6.88 -16.67
CA PHE A 203 -3.08 7.80 -17.66
C PHE A 203 -3.04 9.24 -17.15
N ARG A 204 -4.12 9.74 -16.54
CA ARG A 204 -4.09 11.06 -15.87
C ARG A 204 -2.97 11.18 -14.85
N ARG A 205 -2.70 10.11 -14.11
CA ARG A 205 -1.60 10.07 -13.16
C ARG A 205 -0.23 10.07 -13.85
N HIS A 206 -0.09 9.34 -14.95
CA HIS A 206 1.12 9.38 -15.78
C HIS A 206 1.35 10.81 -16.32
N ASP A 207 0.31 11.47 -16.84
CA ASP A 207 0.38 12.88 -17.32
C ASP A 207 0.84 13.84 -16.21
N GLU A 208 0.41 13.62 -14.97
CA GLU A 208 0.78 14.45 -13.84
C GLU A 208 2.20 14.22 -13.34
N LEU A 209 2.73 13.01 -13.45
CA LEU A 209 3.95 12.59 -12.76
C LEU A 209 5.11 12.23 -13.68
N ILE A 210 4.89 11.78 -14.90
CA ILE A 210 5.92 11.33 -15.84
C ILE A 210 6.05 12.37 -16.96
N ARG A 211 6.97 13.30 -16.81
CA ARG A 211 7.13 14.41 -17.78
C ARG A 211 7.97 14.07 -19.02
N ASN A 212 8.81 13.05 -18.92
CA ASN A 212 9.57 12.57 -20.08
C ASN A 212 8.64 11.75 -20.98
N LYS A 213 8.49 12.18 -22.23
CA LYS A 213 7.55 11.58 -23.18
C LYS A 213 7.83 10.10 -23.43
N ASP A 214 9.09 9.72 -23.60
CA ASP A 214 9.46 8.34 -23.92
C ASP A 214 9.15 7.40 -22.75
N LEU A 215 9.41 7.84 -21.51
CA LEU A 215 9.08 7.10 -20.30
C LEU A 215 7.56 7.03 -20.08
N HIS A 216 6.84 8.09 -20.43
CA HIS A 216 5.39 8.14 -20.38
C HIS A 216 4.76 7.16 -21.40
N ASP A 217 5.28 7.12 -22.62
CA ASP A 217 4.83 6.20 -23.67
C ASP A 217 5.05 4.72 -23.24
N ILE A 218 6.20 4.42 -22.59
CA ILE A 218 6.48 3.09 -22.01
C ILE A 218 5.46 2.74 -20.91
N ALA A 219 5.18 3.67 -19.99
CA ALA A 219 4.21 3.45 -18.92
C ALA A 219 2.83 3.11 -19.48
N ASN A 220 2.36 3.91 -20.44
CA ASN A 220 1.07 3.70 -21.09
C ASN A 220 1.04 2.40 -21.92
N ALA A 221 2.13 2.04 -22.60
CA ALA A 221 2.22 0.78 -23.34
C ALA A 221 2.06 -0.45 -22.42
N ILE A 222 2.59 -0.40 -21.20
CA ILE A 222 2.45 -1.49 -20.22
C ILE A 222 0.98 -1.60 -19.75
N VAL A 223 0.31 -0.48 -19.47
CA VAL A 223 -1.10 -0.46 -19.07
C VAL A 223 -1.99 -0.98 -20.20
N ASN A 224 -1.74 -0.56 -21.44
CA ASN A 224 -2.50 -0.95 -22.62
C ASN A 224 -2.33 -2.43 -23.04
N THR A 225 -1.53 -3.22 -22.32
CA THR A 225 -1.47 -4.67 -22.54
C THR A 225 -2.77 -5.38 -22.17
N VAL A 226 -3.60 -4.78 -21.31
CA VAL A 226 -4.94 -5.24 -20.99
C VAL A 226 -5.94 -4.48 -21.88
N PRO A 227 -6.73 -5.15 -22.72
CA PRO A 227 -7.73 -4.50 -23.54
C PRO A 227 -8.95 -4.08 -22.71
N GLY A 228 -9.75 -3.14 -23.24
CA GLY A 228 -11.04 -2.77 -22.65
C GLY A 228 -11.03 -1.53 -21.76
N GLY A 229 -9.86 -0.90 -21.53
CA GLY A 229 -9.77 0.36 -20.80
C GLY A 229 -9.87 0.24 -19.27
N GLU A 230 -9.93 -0.98 -18.77
CA GLU A 230 -9.98 -1.30 -17.34
C GLU A 230 -9.07 -2.49 -17.00
N GLY A 231 -8.53 -2.48 -15.80
CA GLY A 231 -7.72 -3.53 -15.23
C GLY A 231 -6.23 -3.40 -15.51
N LEU A 232 -5.44 -3.98 -14.62
CA LEU A 232 -3.99 -4.12 -14.77
C LEU A 232 -3.59 -5.58 -14.70
N PRO A 233 -2.58 -6.00 -15.48
CA PRO A 233 -2.14 -7.39 -15.50
C PRO A 233 -1.56 -7.80 -14.15
N LEU A 234 -2.07 -8.91 -13.60
CA LEU A 234 -1.68 -9.42 -12.29
C LEU A 234 -0.42 -10.27 -12.43
N GLY A 235 0.65 -9.91 -11.72
CA GLY A 235 1.95 -10.57 -11.82
C GLY A 235 3.02 -9.73 -12.49
N VAL A 236 2.68 -8.52 -12.91
CA VAL A 236 3.57 -7.53 -13.52
C VAL A 236 4.02 -6.51 -12.48
N GLU A 237 5.32 -6.28 -12.35
CA GLU A 237 5.88 -5.40 -11.31
C GLU A 237 5.42 -3.93 -11.46
N PRO A 238 5.38 -3.32 -12.66
CA PRO A 238 4.77 -2.00 -12.85
C PRO A 238 3.32 -1.93 -12.36
N SER A 239 2.48 -2.92 -12.67
CA SER A 239 1.09 -2.95 -12.20
C SER A 239 0.97 -2.94 -10.68
N GLN A 240 1.89 -3.60 -9.99
CA GLN A 240 1.94 -3.53 -8.52
C GLN A 240 2.31 -2.12 -8.04
N ALA A 241 3.29 -1.47 -8.68
CA ALA A 241 3.67 -0.10 -8.35
C ALA A 241 2.52 0.88 -8.58
N GLU A 242 1.78 0.72 -9.70
CA GLU A 242 0.57 1.49 -9.95
C GLU A 242 -0.45 1.32 -8.83
N MET A 243 -0.80 0.08 -8.50
CA MET A 243 -1.87 -0.22 -7.54
C MET A 243 -1.55 0.16 -6.10
N ILE A 244 -0.30 0.09 -5.66
CA ILE A 244 0.09 0.60 -4.33
C ILE A 244 0.06 2.13 -4.26
N ALA A 245 0.25 2.80 -5.38
CA ALA A 245 0.26 4.25 -5.47
C ALA A 245 -1.11 4.84 -5.79
N PHE A 246 -1.97 4.10 -6.49
CA PHE A 246 -3.28 4.56 -6.96
C PHE A 246 -4.17 5.13 -5.83
N PRO A 247 -4.26 4.51 -4.64
CA PRO A 247 -5.10 5.01 -3.56
C PRO A 247 -4.59 6.28 -2.87
N SER A 248 -3.45 6.86 -3.26
CA SER A 248 -2.85 8.02 -2.55
C SER A 248 -3.79 9.22 -2.43
N ALA A 249 -4.72 9.40 -3.37
CA ALA A 249 -5.73 10.47 -3.29
C ALA A 249 -6.76 10.19 -2.18
N LEU A 250 -7.14 8.93 -1.98
CA LEU A 250 -7.98 8.48 -0.87
C LEU A 250 -7.25 8.62 0.47
N ASP A 251 -5.97 8.19 0.51
CA ASP A 251 -5.14 8.30 1.71
C ASP A 251 -5.00 9.75 2.16
N ASN A 252 -4.72 10.65 1.22
CA ASN A 252 -4.62 12.08 1.51
C ASN A 252 -5.96 12.67 1.97
N TYR A 253 -7.09 12.20 1.44
CA TYR A 253 -8.42 12.58 1.87
C TYR A 253 -8.68 12.17 3.32
N ILE A 254 -8.41 10.90 3.68
CA ILE A 254 -8.54 10.39 5.04
C ILE A 254 -7.67 11.20 6.01
N LYS A 255 -6.40 11.42 5.64
CA LYS A 255 -5.44 12.12 6.48
C LYS A 255 -5.76 13.61 6.66
N CYS A 256 -6.05 14.30 5.57
CA CYS A 256 -6.10 15.78 5.56
C CYS A 256 -7.51 16.32 5.70
N GLN A 257 -8.52 15.70 5.04
CA GLN A 257 -9.90 16.19 5.08
C GLN A 257 -10.64 15.60 6.28
N LEU A 258 -10.56 14.29 6.48
CA LEU A 258 -11.21 13.66 7.63
C LEU A 258 -10.40 13.80 8.93
N SER A 259 -9.16 14.29 8.85
CA SER A 259 -8.25 14.50 9.99
C SER A 259 -8.05 13.24 10.83
N ILE A 260 -7.97 12.08 10.19
CA ILE A 260 -7.68 10.81 10.85
C ILE A 260 -6.18 10.54 10.75
N LYS A 261 -5.54 10.29 11.89
CA LYS A 261 -4.09 10.09 11.99
C LYS A 261 -3.69 8.61 11.90
N CYS A 262 -4.49 7.74 12.51
CA CYS A 262 -4.20 6.32 12.65
C CYS A 262 -4.96 5.52 11.61
N PHE A 263 -4.35 5.29 10.46
CA PHE A 263 -4.86 4.46 9.39
C PHE A 263 -3.71 3.96 8.52
N GLY A 264 -3.95 2.91 7.78
CA GLY A 264 -3.01 2.36 6.82
C GLY A 264 -3.65 1.28 5.97
N HIS A 265 -2.90 0.80 5.00
CA HIS A 265 -3.39 -0.27 4.13
C HIS A 265 -2.28 -1.21 3.66
N TYR A 266 -2.69 -2.39 3.27
CA TYR A 266 -1.90 -3.39 2.58
C TYR A 266 -2.63 -3.80 1.30
N MET A 267 -2.24 -3.23 0.15
CA MET A 267 -2.99 -3.30 -1.12
C MET A 267 -4.43 -2.81 -0.93
N ASP A 268 -5.41 -3.71 -1.09
CA ASP A 268 -6.85 -3.52 -0.98
C ASP A 268 -7.39 -3.53 0.46
N ASP A 269 -6.62 -4.03 1.42
CA ASP A 269 -7.00 -4.12 2.83
C ASP A 269 -6.68 -2.82 3.59
N TYR A 270 -7.69 -2.07 4.01
CA TYR A 270 -7.56 -0.84 4.83
C TYR A 270 -7.97 -1.06 6.26
N TYR A 271 -7.27 -0.41 7.19
CA TYR A 271 -7.77 -0.13 8.54
C TYR A 271 -7.78 1.38 8.80
N ILE A 272 -8.82 1.88 9.48
CA ILE A 272 -8.97 3.28 9.85
C ILE A 272 -9.45 3.31 11.29
N LEU A 273 -8.62 3.79 12.23
CA LEU A 273 -9.01 3.95 13.63
C LEU A 273 -9.75 5.27 13.80
N VAL A 274 -11.03 5.17 14.14
CA VAL A 274 -11.90 6.33 14.32
C VAL A 274 -11.97 6.67 15.80
N PRO A 275 -11.58 7.89 16.20
CA PRO A 275 -11.64 8.33 17.56
C PRO A 275 -13.09 8.54 18.05
N PRO A 276 -13.36 8.57 19.37
CA PRO A 276 -14.72 8.63 19.91
C PRO A 276 -15.48 9.92 19.60
N ASP A 277 -14.79 11.00 19.26
CA ASP A 277 -15.37 12.30 18.87
C ASP A 277 -15.90 12.34 17.42
N LYS A 278 -15.79 11.23 16.66
CA LYS A 278 -16.23 11.12 15.26
C LYS A 278 -17.22 9.97 15.08
N ASP A 279 -18.25 10.19 14.27
CA ASP A 279 -19.18 9.12 13.89
C ASP A 279 -18.52 8.15 12.87
N PRO A 280 -18.31 6.88 13.21
CA PRO A 280 -17.68 5.91 12.31
C PRO A 280 -18.54 5.60 11.08
N LYS A 281 -19.86 5.72 11.14
CA LYS A 281 -20.75 5.52 10.00
C LYS A 281 -20.58 6.63 8.98
N GLU A 282 -20.51 7.88 9.44
CA GLU A 282 -20.27 9.03 8.57
C GLU A 282 -18.87 8.98 7.95
N ILE A 283 -17.84 8.63 8.72
CA ILE A 283 -16.48 8.45 8.18
C ILE A 283 -16.47 7.36 7.10
N MET A 284 -17.11 6.22 7.34
CA MET A 284 -17.20 5.14 6.34
C MET A 284 -17.91 5.60 5.06
N ARG A 285 -19.03 6.32 5.19
CA ARG A 285 -19.78 6.88 4.05
C ARG A 285 -18.91 7.82 3.21
N LEU A 286 -18.17 8.72 3.85
CA LEU A 286 -17.29 9.68 3.18
C LEU A 286 -16.09 8.99 2.49
N VAL A 287 -15.52 7.96 3.11
CA VAL A 287 -14.43 7.16 2.52
C VAL A 287 -14.93 6.39 1.29
N ILE A 288 -16.13 5.78 1.36
CA ILE A 288 -16.75 5.10 0.22
C ILE A 288 -16.99 6.07 -0.93
N ALA A 289 -17.64 7.22 -0.68
CA ALA A 289 -17.89 8.23 -1.70
C ALA A 289 -16.58 8.73 -2.37
N LYS A 290 -15.51 8.90 -1.58
CA LYS A 290 -14.20 9.27 -2.11
C LYS A 290 -13.60 8.15 -2.95
N ALA A 291 -13.69 6.90 -2.54
CA ALA A 291 -13.22 5.74 -3.30
C ALA A 291 -13.95 5.63 -4.65
N GLU A 292 -15.26 5.77 -4.65
CA GLU A 292 -16.10 5.78 -5.86
C GLU A 292 -15.72 6.91 -6.83
N SER A 293 -15.38 8.09 -6.32
CA SER A 293 -14.86 9.19 -7.15
C SER A 293 -13.54 8.87 -7.85
N LEU A 294 -12.81 7.86 -7.35
CA LEU A 294 -11.60 7.30 -7.95
C LEU A 294 -11.89 6.02 -8.77
N ARG A 295 -13.17 5.71 -8.98
CA ARG A 295 -13.64 4.48 -9.64
C ARG A 295 -13.18 3.19 -8.92
N LEU A 296 -12.94 3.27 -7.61
CA LEU A 296 -12.68 2.12 -6.76
C LEU A 296 -13.98 1.66 -6.10
N THR A 297 -14.39 0.43 -6.35
CA THR A 297 -15.62 -0.13 -5.77
C THR A 297 -15.31 -0.81 -4.43
N VAL A 298 -15.95 -0.32 -3.35
CA VAL A 298 -15.82 -0.92 -2.02
C VAL A 298 -16.71 -2.17 -1.92
N SER A 299 -16.17 -3.23 -1.33
CA SER A 299 -16.91 -4.46 -1.01
C SER A 299 -17.68 -4.30 0.29
N LEU A 300 -18.95 -3.87 0.21
CA LEU A 300 -19.78 -3.66 1.39
C LEU A 300 -19.97 -4.93 2.24
N SER A 301 -19.96 -6.12 1.62
CA SER A 301 -20.09 -7.40 2.34
C SER A 301 -18.86 -7.75 3.18
N LYS A 302 -17.69 -7.21 2.86
CA LYS A 302 -16.45 -7.45 3.59
C LYS A 302 -16.02 -6.26 4.45
N SER A 303 -16.47 -5.05 4.08
CA SER A 303 -16.18 -3.84 4.82
C SER A 303 -17.07 -3.72 6.05
N ARG A 304 -16.51 -3.29 7.18
CA ARG A 304 -17.24 -3.27 8.44
C ARG A 304 -16.68 -2.26 9.43
N ILE A 305 -17.54 -1.83 10.34
CA ILE A 305 -17.20 -1.02 11.51
C ILE A 305 -17.19 -1.96 12.72
N VAL A 306 -16.11 -1.98 13.49
CA VAL A 306 -15.94 -2.84 14.66
C VAL A 306 -15.51 -1.97 15.85
N PRO A 307 -16.15 -2.07 17.02
CA PRO A 307 -15.63 -1.46 18.25
C PRO A 307 -14.21 -1.99 18.54
N LEU A 308 -13.29 -1.15 18.99
CA LEU A 308 -11.90 -1.54 19.23
C LEU A 308 -11.74 -2.59 20.36
N THR A 309 -12.74 -2.71 21.24
CA THR A 309 -12.83 -3.76 22.26
C THR A 309 -13.23 -5.13 21.72
N LYS A 310 -13.72 -5.21 20.46
CA LYS A 310 -14.05 -6.47 19.81
C LYS A 310 -12.95 -6.89 18.85
N PRO A 311 -12.68 -8.23 18.71
CA PRO A 311 -11.65 -8.71 17.81
C PRO A 311 -11.91 -8.37 16.34
N PHE A 312 -10.91 -7.80 15.67
CA PHE A 312 -10.91 -7.57 14.25
C PHE A 312 -9.65 -8.15 13.58
N LYS A 313 -9.71 -8.41 12.29
CA LYS A 313 -8.63 -9.06 11.54
C LYS A 313 -8.02 -8.10 10.53
N TYR A 314 -6.68 -8.00 10.54
CA TYR A 314 -5.91 -7.27 9.55
C TYR A 314 -4.57 -7.98 9.28
N CYS A 315 -4.15 -8.06 8.03
CA CYS A 315 -2.90 -8.74 7.65
C CYS A 315 -2.71 -10.13 8.27
N LYS A 316 -3.79 -10.94 8.26
CA LYS A 316 -3.83 -12.32 8.79
C LYS A 316 -3.68 -12.45 10.32
N ALA A 317 -3.63 -11.36 11.06
CA ALA A 317 -3.64 -11.37 12.53
C ALA A 317 -4.95 -10.77 13.07
N LYS A 318 -5.33 -11.13 14.31
CA LYS A 318 -6.46 -10.56 15.03
C LYS A 318 -5.96 -9.61 16.10
N TYR A 319 -6.68 -8.52 16.30
CA TYR A 319 -6.37 -7.46 17.25
C TYR A 319 -7.63 -7.02 17.99
N HIS A 320 -7.50 -6.58 19.21
CA HIS A 320 -8.50 -5.83 19.96
C HIS A 320 -7.82 -5.04 21.08
N LEU A 321 -8.51 -4.06 21.64
CA LEU A 321 -8.05 -3.34 22.83
C LEU A 321 -8.58 -4.00 24.09
N THR A 322 -7.73 -4.08 25.11
CA THR A 322 -8.04 -4.53 26.47
C THR A 322 -7.71 -3.43 27.46
N GLU A 323 -8.10 -3.59 28.71
CA GLU A 323 -7.78 -2.64 29.80
C GLU A 323 -6.28 -2.39 29.96
N THR A 324 -5.46 -3.38 29.63
CA THR A 324 -3.99 -3.32 29.69
C THR A 324 -3.31 -2.83 28.41
N GLY A 325 -4.09 -2.60 27.35
CA GLY A 325 -3.58 -2.17 26.04
C GLY A 325 -4.19 -2.96 24.88
N TYR A 326 -3.37 -3.32 23.90
CA TYR A 326 -3.81 -4.16 22.79
C TYR A 326 -3.26 -5.59 22.94
N GLU A 327 -4.07 -6.56 22.55
CA GLU A 327 -3.65 -7.96 22.43
C GLU A 327 -3.58 -8.38 20.96
N ASP A 328 -2.47 -9.04 20.60
CA ASP A 328 -2.36 -9.83 19.37
C ASP A 328 -2.92 -11.23 19.66
N LEU A 329 -4.12 -11.51 19.22
CA LEU A 329 -4.65 -12.86 19.35
C LEU A 329 -3.86 -13.85 18.48
N TRP A 330 -3.37 -14.89 19.10
CA TRP A 330 -2.45 -15.94 18.62
C TRP A 330 -2.84 -16.71 17.31
N THR A 331 -3.84 -16.29 16.55
CA THR A 331 -4.29 -17.00 15.34
C THR A 331 -3.24 -17.11 14.23
N SER A 332 -2.17 -16.30 14.24
CA SER A 332 -1.12 -16.42 13.25
C SER A 332 -0.15 -17.58 13.53
N ILE A 333 0.05 -17.96 14.79
CA ILE A 333 0.99 -19.03 15.16
C ILE A 333 0.37 -20.40 14.87
N ASN A 334 -0.87 -20.60 15.26
CA ASN A 334 -1.59 -21.83 14.91
C ASN A 334 -1.76 -21.96 13.38
N GLY A 335 -1.94 -20.85 12.64
CA GLY A 335 -1.95 -20.85 11.18
C GLY A 335 -0.60 -21.20 10.56
N ILE A 336 0.51 -20.79 11.18
CA ILE A 336 1.87 -21.16 10.74
C ILE A 336 2.13 -22.65 11.02
N PHE A 337 1.78 -23.15 12.19
CA PHE A 337 1.93 -24.58 12.50
C PHE A 337 1.03 -25.46 11.62
N ALA A 338 -0.22 -25.11 11.43
CA ALA A 338 -1.15 -25.82 10.53
C ALA A 338 -0.68 -25.78 9.06
N TYR A 339 -0.07 -24.68 8.62
CA TYR A 339 0.51 -24.54 7.28
C TYR A 339 1.70 -25.51 7.10
N PHE A 340 2.61 -25.59 8.06
CA PHE A 340 3.76 -26.50 7.98
C PHE A 340 3.38 -27.97 8.21
N GLU A 341 2.38 -28.24 9.04
CA GLU A 341 1.84 -29.60 9.22
C GLU A 341 1.15 -30.10 7.94
N SER A 342 0.46 -29.25 7.19
CA SER A 342 -0.16 -29.60 5.90
C SER A 342 0.85 -29.96 4.80
N TYR A 343 2.11 -29.51 4.92
CA TYR A 343 3.19 -29.83 3.98
C TYR A 343 4.08 -31.00 4.39
N ASN A 344 3.73 -31.70 5.49
CA ASN A 344 4.47 -32.86 6.00
C ASN A 344 5.99 -32.57 6.26
N ASP A 345 6.34 -31.33 6.50
CA ASP A 345 7.74 -30.87 6.73
C ASP A 345 8.04 -30.84 8.24
N HIS A 346 8.09 -32.05 8.84
CA HIS A 346 8.41 -32.23 10.26
C HIS A 346 9.73 -31.59 10.70
N GLY A 347 10.71 -31.49 9.80
CA GLY A 347 12.01 -30.90 10.09
C GLY A 347 11.95 -29.38 10.32
N ARG A 348 11.12 -28.65 9.56
CA ARG A 348 10.90 -27.22 9.71
C ARG A 348 10.02 -26.90 10.92
N VAL A 349 9.00 -27.72 11.17
CA VAL A 349 8.15 -27.60 12.36
C VAL A 349 8.97 -27.73 13.63
N LEU A 350 9.87 -28.70 13.72
CA LEU A 350 10.78 -28.88 14.85
C LEU A 350 11.75 -27.72 15.05
N ARG A 351 12.31 -27.17 13.96
CA ARG A 351 13.18 -25.97 14.03
C ARG A 351 12.44 -24.74 14.52
N LEU A 352 11.21 -24.53 14.03
CA LEU A 352 10.35 -23.41 14.47
C LEU A 352 9.94 -23.59 15.93
N ARG A 353 9.60 -24.79 16.39
CA ARG A 353 9.31 -25.08 17.80
C ARG A 353 10.52 -24.76 18.70
N ARG A 354 11.74 -25.13 18.29
CA ARG A 354 12.97 -24.79 19.02
C ARG A 354 13.27 -23.30 19.03
N LEU A 355 13.06 -22.62 17.92
CA LEU A 355 13.23 -21.16 17.83
C LEU A 355 12.21 -20.43 18.71
N PHE A 356 10.99 -20.94 18.75
CA PHE A 356 9.91 -20.41 19.57
C PHE A 356 10.21 -20.55 21.07
N TYR A 357 10.74 -21.71 21.46
CA TYR A 357 11.20 -21.93 22.83
C TYR A 357 12.34 -20.99 23.22
N ALA A 358 13.32 -20.82 22.33
CA ALA A 358 14.46 -19.93 22.58
C ALA A 358 14.08 -18.44 22.70
N VAL A 359 13.02 -18.01 21.99
CA VAL A 359 12.60 -16.59 21.94
C VAL A 359 11.55 -16.25 23.00
N PHE A 360 10.66 -17.20 23.35
CA PHE A 360 9.51 -16.95 24.21
C PHE A 360 9.48 -17.75 25.51
N GLY A 361 10.46 -18.62 25.75
CA GLY A 361 10.59 -19.37 27.00
C GLY A 361 9.57 -20.50 27.23
N PHE A 362 8.79 -20.89 26.19
CA PHE A 362 7.82 -21.97 26.31
C PHE A 362 8.46 -23.36 26.09
N SER A 363 8.28 -24.29 27.02
CA SER A 363 8.77 -25.68 26.83
C SER A 363 7.95 -26.45 25.79
N PRO A 364 8.52 -27.46 25.12
CA PRO A 364 7.80 -28.33 24.20
C PRO A 364 6.56 -28.97 24.83
N GLU A 365 6.60 -29.27 26.12
CA GLU A 365 5.47 -29.83 26.90
C GLU A 365 4.32 -28.83 27.08
N HIS A 366 4.61 -27.54 27.18
CA HIS A 366 3.55 -26.52 27.17
C HIS A 366 2.82 -26.49 25.82
N ILE A 367 3.51 -26.74 24.72
CA ILE A 367 2.93 -26.77 23.37
C ILE A 367 2.05 -28.02 23.20
N GLU A 368 2.42 -29.18 23.75
CA GLU A 368 1.61 -30.38 23.71
C GLU A 368 0.36 -30.28 24.59
N ASN A 369 0.45 -29.70 25.75
CA ASN A 369 -0.71 -29.40 26.63
C ASN A 369 -1.71 -28.44 25.97
N PHE A 370 -1.28 -27.54 25.08
CA PHE A 370 -2.17 -26.72 24.25
C PHE A 370 -2.90 -27.53 23.19
N ARG A 371 -2.29 -28.61 22.69
CA ARG A 371 -2.89 -29.49 21.68
C ARG A 371 -3.98 -30.38 22.29
N GLU A 372 -3.78 -30.87 23.50
CA GLU A 372 -4.72 -31.78 24.21
C GLU A 372 -5.93 -31.03 24.81
N ARG A 373 -5.78 -29.77 25.19
CA ARG A 373 -6.86 -28.97 25.81
C ARG A 373 -7.78 -28.26 24.84
N GLY A 374 -7.70 -28.56 23.53
CA GLY A 374 -8.61 -28.05 22.49
C GLY A 374 -9.04 -26.61 22.75
N ILE A 375 -8.21 -25.67 22.40
CA ILE A 375 -8.35 -24.20 22.45
C ILE A 375 -9.72 -23.72 22.98
N LYS A 376 -9.93 -23.74 24.28
CA LYS A 376 -10.85 -22.84 24.96
C LYS A 376 -9.95 -21.86 25.68
N GLY A 377 -9.92 -20.64 25.16
CA GLY A 377 -9.02 -19.60 25.62
C GLY A 377 -9.23 -19.23 27.08
N GLU A 378 -8.14 -19.28 27.78
CA GLU A 378 -7.82 -18.42 28.92
C GLU A 378 -6.38 -18.74 29.30
N VAL A 379 -5.45 -17.86 28.92
CA VAL A 379 -4.07 -17.92 29.40
C VAL A 379 -3.90 -16.73 30.33
N HIS A 380 -3.93 -16.99 31.63
CA HIS A 380 -3.39 -16.07 32.61
C HIS A 380 -1.86 -16.17 32.54
N CYS A 381 -1.20 -15.10 32.14
CA CYS A 381 0.23 -14.91 32.35
C CYS A 381 0.43 -14.39 33.78
N SER A 382 1.04 -15.20 34.62
CA SER A 382 1.64 -14.76 35.91
C SER A 382 3.02 -14.16 35.66
#